data_4ba47f94b8b9dd03d3493e5fb5e34f6c
#
_entry.id   4ba47f94b8b9dd03d3493e5fb5e34f6c
#
_cell.length_a   1.000
_cell.length_b   1.000
_cell.length_c   1.000
_cell.angle_alpha   90.00
_cell.angle_beta   90.00
_cell.angle_gamma   90.00
#
_symmetry.space_group_name_H-M   'P 1'
#
loop_
_entity.id
_entity.type
_entity.pdbx_description
1 polymer ?
#
loop_
_entity_poly.entity_id
_entity_poly.type
_entity_poly.pdbx_seq_one_letter_code
_entity_poly.pdbx_strand_id
1 'polypeptide(L)'
;SPEAIASARCTAEDLGVSDRVHLIAGDAAQWAFAQYAEARPDAIVVNPPRRGIGTELAQWINQSNIPTVIYSSCYPKSLVSDLRLMNSYRLTQARLFDMFPHTNHMECAVLLTKIA
;
A
#
# COMPACT_ATOMS: atom_id res chain seq x y z
N SER A 1 -6.35 -4.45 11.51
CA SER A 1 -6.99 -5.15 12.62
C SER A 1 -6.06 -5.15 13.83
N PRO A 2 -6.57 -4.88 15.04
CA PRO A 2 -5.74 -4.89 16.25
C PRO A 2 -5.04 -6.23 16.50
N GLU A 3 -5.71 -7.34 16.20
CA GLU A 3 -5.15 -8.68 16.37
C GLU A 3 -3.98 -8.92 15.43
N ALA A 4 -4.11 -8.49 14.17
CA ALA A 4 -3.05 -8.64 13.19
C ALA A 4 -1.82 -7.80 13.59
N ILE A 5 -2.03 -6.60 14.10
CA ILE A 5 -0.95 -5.73 14.56
C ILE A 5 -0.26 -6.33 15.79
N ALA A 6 -1.03 -6.88 16.74
CA ALA A 6 -0.46 -7.53 17.90
C ALA A 6 0.41 -8.74 17.50
N SER A 7 -0.06 -9.53 16.54
CA SER A 7 0.71 -10.66 16.01
C SER A 7 2.00 -10.19 15.31
N ALA A 8 1.91 -9.11 14.54
CA ALA A 8 3.07 -8.53 13.86
C ALA A 8 4.11 -8.00 14.86
N ARG A 9 3.65 -7.41 15.96
CA ARG A 9 4.56 -6.95 17.03
C ARG A 9 5.33 -8.11 17.64
N CYS A 10 4.64 -9.21 17.93
CA CYS A 10 5.29 -10.41 18.45
C CYS A 10 6.34 -10.93 17.47
N THR A 11 6.03 -10.96 16.19
CA THR A 11 6.96 -11.37 15.14
C THR A 11 8.18 -10.46 15.10
N ALA A 12 7.98 -9.15 15.18
CA ALA A 12 9.06 -8.18 15.16
C ALA A 12 9.98 -8.36 16.37
N GLU A 13 9.43 -8.64 17.56
CA GLU A 13 10.19 -8.93 18.76
C GLU A 13 11.00 -10.21 18.59
N ASP A 14 10.38 -11.28 18.09
CA ASP A 14 11.04 -12.57 17.87
C ASP A 14 12.20 -12.46 16.88
N LEU A 15 12.07 -11.59 15.89
CA LEU A 15 13.13 -11.36 14.89
C LEU A 15 14.17 -10.33 15.34
N GLY A 16 13.97 -9.70 16.48
CA GLY A 16 14.90 -8.69 16.99
C GLY A 16 14.92 -7.39 16.23
N VAL A 17 13.80 -7.03 15.57
CA VAL A 17 13.71 -5.82 14.76
C VAL A 17 12.67 -4.82 15.30
N SER A 18 12.16 -5.03 16.51
CA SER A 18 11.11 -4.19 17.07
C SER A 18 11.53 -2.73 17.22
N ASP A 19 12.80 -2.43 17.36
CA ASP A 19 13.34 -1.07 17.44
C ASP A 19 13.37 -0.36 16.07
N ARG A 20 13.21 -1.11 14.97
CA ARG A 20 13.24 -0.58 13.61
C ARG A 20 11.88 -0.60 12.92
N VAL A 21 10.86 -1.15 13.57
CA VAL A 21 9.53 -1.33 13.00
C VAL A 21 8.50 -0.68 13.91
N HIS A 22 7.68 0.21 13.34
CA HIS A 22 6.58 0.85 14.05
C HIS A 22 5.27 0.28 13.52
N LEU A 23 4.52 -0.41 14.39
CA LEU A 23 3.28 -1.09 14.03
C LEU A 23 2.12 -0.40 14.73
N ILE A 24 1.15 0.06 13.95
CA ILE A 24 0.04 0.85 14.44
C ILE A 24 -1.26 0.24 13.94
N ALA A 25 -2.19 0.00 14.86
CA ALA A 25 -3.55 -0.42 14.50
C ALA A 25 -4.39 0.82 14.25
N GLY A 26 -5.00 0.92 13.07
CA GLY A 26 -5.83 2.06 12.75
C GLY A 26 -6.20 2.12 11.28
N ASP A 27 -6.88 3.19 10.91
CA ASP A 27 -7.21 3.45 9.52
C ASP A 27 -6.02 4.09 8.82
N ALA A 28 -5.58 3.47 7.71
CA ALA A 28 -4.37 3.91 7.01
C ALA A 28 -4.51 5.34 6.45
N ALA A 29 -5.69 5.68 5.94
CA ALA A 29 -5.91 7.02 5.39
C ALA A 29 -5.84 8.08 6.49
N GLN A 30 -6.50 7.82 7.63
CA GLN A 30 -6.48 8.76 8.75
C GLN A 30 -5.07 8.91 9.32
N TRP A 31 -4.35 7.80 9.43
CA TRP A 31 -2.96 7.85 9.89
C TRP A 31 -2.11 8.69 8.96
N ALA A 32 -2.22 8.46 7.66
CA ALA A 32 -1.45 9.19 6.67
C ALA A 32 -1.73 10.69 6.74
N PHE A 33 -2.99 11.09 6.85
CA PHE A 33 -3.36 12.50 6.95
C PHE A 33 -2.81 13.17 8.20
N ALA A 34 -2.74 12.43 9.32
CA ALA A 34 -2.30 12.99 10.60
C ALA A 34 -0.77 13.05 10.73
N GLN A 35 -0.05 12.08 10.16
CA GLN A 35 1.37 11.88 10.46
C GLN A 35 2.32 12.22 9.31
N TYR A 36 1.79 12.58 8.15
CA TYR A 36 2.62 12.76 6.95
C TYR A 36 3.75 13.77 7.14
N ALA A 37 3.46 14.89 7.78
CA ALA A 37 4.44 15.96 7.95
C ALA A 37 5.65 15.53 8.79
N GLU A 38 5.46 14.57 9.70
CA GLU A 38 6.50 14.12 10.63
C GLU A 38 7.25 12.88 10.13
N ALA A 39 6.58 12.03 9.35
CA ALA A 39 7.12 10.74 8.95
C ALA A 39 6.99 10.55 7.44
N ARG A 40 7.59 11.45 6.66
CA ARG A 40 7.52 11.38 5.19
C ARG A 40 8.35 10.20 4.69
N PRO A 41 7.73 9.12 4.19
CA PRO A 41 8.46 7.97 3.69
C PRO A 41 8.99 8.21 2.27
N ASP A 42 9.98 7.41 1.88
CA ASP A 42 10.47 7.39 0.50
C ASP A 42 9.66 6.43 -0.38
N ALA A 43 8.93 5.53 0.23
CA ALA A 43 8.09 4.57 -0.48
C ALA A 43 6.88 4.19 0.36
N ILE A 44 5.79 3.88 -0.33
CA ILE A 44 4.57 3.34 0.27
C ILE A 44 4.28 2.00 -0.38
N VAL A 45 3.93 1.02 0.43
CA VAL A 45 3.42 -0.27 -0.04
C VAL A 45 1.97 -0.39 0.42
N VAL A 46 1.07 -0.62 -0.51
CA VAL A 46 -0.34 -0.84 -0.21
C VAL A 46 -0.80 -2.18 -0.77
N ASN A 47 -1.60 -2.88 0.01
CA ASN A 47 -2.20 -4.16 -0.37
C ASN A 47 -3.66 -4.17 0.08
N PRO A 48 -4.53 -3.42 -0.60
CA PRO A 48 -5.91 -3.24 -0.17
C PRO A 48 -6.77 -4.47 -0.46
N PRO A 49 -7.95 -4.54 0.17
CA PRO A 49 -8.96 -5.52 -0.22
C PRO A 49 -9.51 -5.22 -1.62
N ARG A 50 -10.50 -6.01 -2.07
CA ARG A 50 -11.08 -5.89 -3.42
C ARG A 50 -11.57 -4.49 -3.77
N ARG A 51 -12.03 -3.72 -2.79
CA ARG A 51 -12.52 -2.36 -3.03
C ARG A 51 -11.40 -1.36 -3.39
N GLY A 52 -10.14 -1.74 -3.23
CA GLY A 52 -9.01 -0.85 -3.45
C GLY A 52 -8.71 0.04 -2.25
N ILE A 53 -7.83 1.02 -2.43
CA ILE A 53 -7.46 1.96 -1.35
C ILE A 53 -8.49 3.05 -1.14
N GLY A 54 -9.33 3.32 -2.15
CA GLY A 54 -10.36 4.33 -2.07
C GLY A 54 -9.91 5.70 -2.55
N THR A 55 -10.89 6.55 -2.83
CA THR A 55 -10.66 7.86 -3.44
C THR A 55 -9.80 8.77 -2.56
N GLU A 56 -10.08 8.84 -1.27
CA GLU A 56 -9.36 9.73 -0.37
C GLU A 56 -7.88 9.40 -0.29
N LEU A 57 -7.55 8.12 -0.07
CA LEU A 57 -6.16 7.71 0.05
C LEU A 57 -5.42 7.84 -1.28
N ALA A 58 -6.09 7.48 -2.39
CA ALA A 58 -5.48 7.62 -3.71
C ALA A 58 -5.15 9.08 -4.03
N GLN A 59 -6.06 9.99 -3.74
CA GLN A 59 -5.82 11.41 -3.95
C GLN A 59 -4.72 11.95 -3.03
N TRP A 60 -4.71 11.51 -1.78
CA TRP A 60 -3.68 11.90 -0.84
C TRP A 60 -2.30 11.44 -1.30
N ILE A 61 -2.17 10.20 -1.75
CA ILE A 61 -0.90 9.69 -2.28
C ILE A 61 -0.49 10.50 -3.50
N ASN A 62 -1.45 10.81 -4.38
CA ASN A 62 -1.16 11.58 -5.60
C ASN A 62 -0.57 12.95 -5.29
N GLN A 63 -0.92 13.55 -4.17
CA GLN A 63 -0.43 14.88 -3.76
C GLN A 63 0.76 14.82 -2.80
N SER A 64 1.15 13.63 -2.38
CA SER A 64 2.12 13.44 -1.30
C SER A 64 3.57 13.71 -1.68
N ASN A 65 3.90 13.66 -2.96
CA ASN A 65 5.27 13.72 -3.47
C ASN A 65 6.15 12.55 -3.02
N ILE A 66 5.57 11.47 -2.51
CA ILE A 66 6.33 10.27 -2.15
C ILE A 66 6.85 9.63 -3.44
N PRO A 67 8.17 9.36 -3.55
CA PRO A 67 8.76 8.96 -4.84
C PRO A 67 8.27 7.65 -5.40
N THR A 68 7.98 6.66 -4.53
CA THR A 68 7.70 5.29 -4.97
C THR A 68 6.47 4.75 -4.28
N VAL A 69 5.59 4.11 -5.06
CA VAL A 69 4.43 3.41 -4.53
C VAL A 69 4.41 2.00 -5.11
N ILE A 70 4.27 1.01 -4.25
CA ILE A 70 4.06 -0.38 -4.66
C ILE A 70 2.62 -0.73 -4.27
N TYR A 71 1.83 -1.09 -5.27
CA TYR A 71 0.43 -1.42 -5.09
C TYR A 71 0.22 -2.90 -5.46
N SER A 72 -0.16 -3.71 -4.50
CA SER A 72 -0.47 -5.12 -4.71
C SER A 72 -1.98 -5.28 -4.66
N SER A 73 -2.57 -5.72 -5.76
CA SER A 73 -4.03 -5.77 -5.94
C SER A 73 -4.49 -7.20 -6.23
N CYS A 74 -5.59 -7.59 -5.59
CA CYS A 74 -6.28 -8.83 -5.93
C CYS A 74 -7.46 -8.60 -6.88
N TYR A 75 -7.72 -7.35 -7.30
CA TYR A 75 -8.88 -7.03 -8.13
C TYR A 75 -8.54 -5.92 -9.13
N PRO A 76 -8.41 -6.26 -10.44
CA PRO A 76 -7.94 -5.29 -11.43
C PRO A 76 -8.82 -4.06 -11.58
N LYS A 77 -10.12 -4.19 -11.39
CA LYS A 77 -11.05 -3.06 -11.57
C LYS A 77 -10.79 -1.95 -10.55
N SER A 78 -10.60 -2.30 -9.28
CA SER A 78 -10.31 -1.31 -8.26
C SER A 78 -8.91 -0.73 -8.42
N LEU A 79 -7.94 -1.53 -8.86
CA LEU A 79 -6.62 -1.04 -9.18
C LEU A 79 -6.68 0.07 -10.24
N VAL A 80 -7.39 -0.18 -11.33
CA VAL A 80 -7.52 0.81 -12.41
C VAL A 80 -8.20 2.08 -11.90
N SER A 81 -9.27 1.93 -11.10
CA SER A 81 -9.97 3.08 -10.54
C SER A 81 -9.05 3.93 -9.67
N ASP A 82 -8.25 3.30 -8.82
CA ASP A 82 -7.32 4.01 -7.96
C ASP A 82 -6.21 4.69 -8.77
N LEU A 83 -5.65 3.99 -9.76
CA LEU A 83 -4.58 4.55 -10.59
C LEU A 83 -5.02 5.78 -11.39
N ARG A 84 -6.28 5.85 -11.79
CA ARG A 84 -6.82 7.03 -12.48
C ARG A 84 -6.76 8.29 -11.61
N LEU A 85 -6.76 8.13 -10.29
CA LEU A 85 -6.67 9.24 -9.34
C LEU A 85 -5.21 9.56 -8.99
N MET A 86 -4.26 8.76 -9.47
CA MET A 86 -2.85 8.89 -9.14
C MET A 86 -2.04 9.30 -10.38
N ASN A 87 -2.50 10.33 -11.07
CA ASN A 87 -1.90 10.77 -12.32
C ASN A 87 -0.53 11.46 -12.16
N SER A 88 -0.10 11.73 -10.94
CA SER A 88 1.26 12.18 -10.66
C SER A 88 2.29 11.06 -10.71
N TYR A 89 1.83 9.83 -10.90
CA TYR A 89 2.67 8.65 -10.92
C TYR A 89 2.61 7.97 -12.28
N ARG A 90 3.72 7.30 -12.62
CA ARG A 90 3.83 6.48 -13.83
C ARG A 90 4.01 5.03 -13.43
N LEU A 91 3.28 4.12 -14.08
CA LEU A 91 3.48 2.69 -13.89
C LEU A 91 4.76 2.28 -14.62
N THR A 92 5.76 1.83 -13.86
CA THR A 92 7.05 1.45 -14.42
C THR A 92 7.24 -0.05 -14.51
N GLN A 93 6.59 -0.82 -13.65
CA GLN A 93 6.62 -2.29 -13.70
C GLN A 93 5.29 -2.86 -13.22
N ALA A 94 4.92 -4.00 -13.77
CA ALA A 94 3.76 -4.76 -13.32
C ALA A 94 4.10 -6.25 -13.36
N ARG A 95 3.67 -6.99 -12.32
CA ARG A 95 3.85 -8.45 -12.26
C ARG A 95 2.57 -9.09 -11.81
N LEU A 96 2.24 -10.21 -12.45
CA LEU A 96 1.11 -11.05 -12.07
C LEU A 96 1.62 -12.25 -11.29
N PHE A 97 0.92 -12.57 -10.21
CA PHE A 97 1.22 -13.72 -9.37
C PHE A 97 -0.01 -14.61 -9.33
N ASP A 98 0.12 -15.84 -9.81
CA ASP A 98 -0.93 -16.85 -9.74
C ASP A 98 -0.76 -17.63 -8.43
N MET A 99 -1.23 -17.03 -7.34
CA MET A 99 -1.05 -17.60 -6.00
C MET A 99 -2.05 -18.68 -5.66
N PHE A 100 -3.11 -18.81 -6.45
CA PHE A 100 -4.18 -19.78 -6.21
C PHE A 100 -4.49 -20.52 -7.50
N PRO A 101 -3.63 -21.52 -7.88
CA PRO A 101 -3.87 -22.31 -9.09
C PRO A 101 -5.26 -22.94 -9.09
N HIS A 102 -5.88 -23.03 -10.24
CA HIS A 102 -7.23 -23.56 -10.43
C HIS A 102 -8.35 -22.62 -9.95
N THR A 103 -8.02 -21.36 -9.63
CA THR A 103 -9.01 -20.33 -9.34
C THR A 103 -8.80 -19.12 -10.26
N ASN A 104 -9.78 -18.21 -10.27
CA ASN A 104 -9.66 -16.95 -11.01
C ASN A 104 -8.99 -15.85 -10.17
N HIS A 105 -8.42 -16.21 -9.03
CA HIS A 105 -7.80 -15.24 -8.14
C HIS A 105 -6.33 -15.05 -8.51
N MET A 106 -5.99 -13.85 -8.88
CA MET A 106 -4.63 -13.44 -9.21
C MET A 106 -4.27 -12.20 -8.41
N GLU A 107 -2.99 -12.08 -8.09
CA GLU A 107 -2.44 -10.89 -7.47
C GLU A 107 -1.61 -10.15 -8.50
N CYS A 108 -1.83 -8.84 -8.61
CA CYS A 108 -1.06 -7.99 -9.51
C CYS A 108 -0.32 -6.93 -8.68
N ALA A 109 0.99 -6.95 -8.72
CA ALA A 109 1.81 -5.94 -8.08
C ALA A 109 2.30 -4.95 -9.12
N VAL A 110 2.09 -3.66 -8.88
CA VAL A 110 2.56 -2.60 -9.77
C VAL A 110 3.51 -1.68 -9.02
N LEU A 111 4.53 -1.24 -9.72
CA LEU A 111 5.48 -0.25 -9.24
C LEU A 111 5.16 1.10 -9.89
N LEU A 112 4.87 2.07 -9.07
CA LEU A 112 4.55 3.42 -9.51
C LEU A 112 5.66 4.36 -9.10
N THR A 113 6.11 5.19 -10.03
CA THR A 113 7.17 6.16 -9.78
C THR A 113 6.64 7.56 -10.02
N LYS A 114 6.93 8.47 -9.08
CA LYS A 114 6.51 9.86 -9.17
C LYS A 114 7.10 10.50 -10.43
N ILE A 115 6.26 11.16 -11.21
CA ILE A 115 6.69 11.92 -12.38
C ILE A 115 7.33 13.21 -11.88
N ALA A 116 8.52 13.48 -12.36
CA ALA A 116 9.28 14.66 -11.96
C ALA A 116 8.67 15.96 -12.52
#